data_43a372a6ccb94aa3b5eafb63a0066e05
#
_entry.id   43a372a6ccb94aa3b5eafb63a0066e05
#
_cell.length_a   1.000
_cell.length_b   1.000
_cell.length_c   1.000
_cell.angle_alpha   90.00
_cell.angle_beta   90.00
_cell.angle_gamma   90.00
#
_symmetry.space_group_name_H-M   'P 1'
#
loop_
_entity.id
_entity.type
_entity.pdbx_description
1 polymer ?
#
loop_
_entity_poly.entity_id
_entity_poly.type
_entity_poly.pdbx_seq_one_letter_code
_entity_poly.pdbx_strand_id
1 'polypeptide(L)'
;VIYEARPNVSFDVFSLCLKAGSACVLKGGSDADFSNRAIVKVIHGVLERFGVTPDVVVLLPAEREATAALLQARGYVDLLIPRGSSALIQYVRENARIPVIETGAGVCHAYFDVDGDVRKGAAIVNNAKTRRVSVCNALDSVLIHASRLFDLPQLCAPLQESRVRIYADSRALAALQRHYPADLLEAATEKHFGTEFMDYKMAVKTV
;
A
#
# COMPACT_ATOMS: atom_id res chain seq x y z
N VAL A 1 -10.62 6.73 12.50
CA VAL A 1 -9.88 6.11 11.38
C VAL A 1 -10.81 5.20 10.60
N ILE A 2 -10.77 5.29 9.26
CA ILE A 2 -11.52 4.41 8.33
C ILE A 2 -10.54 3.48 7.66
N TYR A 3 -10.77 2.15 7.74
CA TYR A 3 -9.87 1.15 7.18
C TYR A 3 -10.62 -0.06 6.60
N GLU A 4 -9.97 -0.79 5.70
CA GLU A 4 -10.52 -1.97 5.03
C GLU A 4 -10.17 -3.26 5.78
N ALA A 5 -9.67 -4.28 5.11
CA ALA A 5 -9.54 -5.67 5.55
C ALA A 5 -8.33 -5.99 6.47
N ARG A 6 -7.77 -5.02 7.21
CA ARG A 6 -6.61 -5.26 8.09
C ARG A 6 -6.99 -5.09 9.55
N PRO A 7 -7.41 -6.15 10.27
CA PRO A 7 -7.90 -6.02 11.64
C PRO A 7 -6.82 -5.54 12.64
N ASN A 8 -5.54 -5.80 12.40
CA ASN A 8 -4.45 -5.30 13.23
C ASN A 8 -4.39 -3.76 13.29
N VAL A 9 -4.93 -3.05 12.30
CA VAL A 9 -5.04 -1.58 12.32
C VAL A 9 -5.80 -1.11 13.57
N SER A 10 -6.75 -1.88 14.06
CA SER A 10 -7.50 -1.56 15.29
C SER A 10 -6.56 -1.41 16.50
N PHE A 11 -5.59 -2.31 16.68
CA PHE A 11 -4.61 -2.23 17.77
C PHE A 11 -3.62 -1.09 17.56
N ASP A 12 -3.09 -0.98 16.33
CA ASP A 12 -2.07 0.01 16.00
C ASP A 12 -2.62 1.42 16.23
N VAL A 13 -3.79 1.70 15.70
CA VAL A 13 -4.46 3.01 15.85
C VAL A 13 -4.80 3.29 17.30
N PHE A 14 -5.44 2.34 17.99
CA PHE A 14 -5.77 2.51 19.41
C PHE A 14 -4.54 2.86 20.24
N SER A 15 -3.45 2.10 20.08
CA SER A 15 -2.23 2.32 20.86
C SER A 15 -1.60 3.70 20.61
N LEU A 16 -1.59 4.16 19.35
CA LEU A 16 -1.07 5.47 18.98
C LEU A 16 -1.97 6.60 19.51
N CYS A 17 -3.29 6.47 19.36
CA CYS A 17 -4.25 7.45 19.86
C CYS A 17 -4.18 7.58 21.38
N LEU A 18 -4.19 6.45 22.12
CA LEU A 18 -4.10 6.44 23.57
C LEU A 18 -2.80 7.13 24.05
N LYS A 19 -1.65 6.81 23.44
CA LYS A 19 -0.37 7.46 23.76
C LYS A 19 -0.35 8.96 23.46
N ALA A 20 -1.10 9.39 22.45
CA ALA A 20 -1.25 10.80 22.09
C ALA A 20 -2.31 11.53 22.93
N GLY A 21 -3.00 10.86 23.85
CA GLY A 21 -4.11 11.43 24.64
C GLY A 21 -5.37 11.69 23.81
N SER A 22 -5.55 10.98 22.70
CA SER A 22 -6.70 11.11 21.80
C SER A 22 -7.64 9.90 21.95
N ALA A 23 -8.95 10.16 21.97
CA ALA A 23 -9.94 9.10 21.74
C ALA A 23 -9.91 8.71 20.24
N CYS A 24 -10.34 7.48 19.94
CA CYS A 24 -10.39 7.03 18.56
C CYS A 24 -11.73 6.37 18.21
N VAL A 25 -12.23 6.75 17.03
CA VAL A 25 -13.36 6.11 16.38
C VAL A 25 -12.83 5.25 15.24
N LEU A 26 -13.09 3.95 15.33
CA LEU A 26 -12.67 2.93 14.37
C LEU A 26 -13.83 2.58 13.45
N LYS A 27 -13.60 2.59 12.14
CA LYS A 27 -14.56 2.14 11.12
C LYS A 27 -13.86 1.15 10.20
N GLY A 28 -13.98 -0.13 10.52
CA GLY A 28 -13.46 -1.24 9.70
C GLY A 28 -14.36 -1.63 8.54
N GLY A 29 -13.82 -2.41 7.61
CA GLY A 29 -14.59 -3.06 6.56
C GLY A 29 -15.35 -4.31 7.05
N SER A 30 -16.36 -4.74 6.29
CA SER A 30 -17.19 -5.92 6.59
C SER A 30 -16.38 -7.22 6.67
N ASP A 31 -15.35 -7.36 5.85
CA ASP A 31 -14.54 -8.59 5.76
C ASP A 31 -13.81 -8.93 7.05
N ALA A 32 -13.53 -7.93 7.88
CA ALA A 32 -12.82 -8.07 9.14
C ALA A 32 -13.69 -7.75 10.38
N ASP A 33 -15.01 -7.62 10.25
CA ASP A 33 -15.89 -7.14 11.30
C ASP A 33 -15.80 -7.98 12.58
N PHE A 34 -15.86 -9.30 12.47
CA PHE A 34 -15.74 -10.20 13.63
C PHE A 34 -14.39 -10.03 14.36
N SER A 35 -13.31 -9.92 13.60
CA SER A 35 -11.98 -9.69 14.18
C SER A 35 -11.88 -8.34 14.86
N ASN A 36 -12.40 -7.28 14.22
CA ASN A 36 -12.41 -5.93 14.79
C ASN A 36 -13.19 -5.88 16.10
N ARG A 37 -14.37 -6.51 16.16
CA ARG A 37 -15.19 -6.61 17.39
C ARG A 37 -14.45 -7.36 18.50
N ALA A 38 -13.80 -8.48 18.16
CA ALA A 38 -13.03 -9.25 19.14
C ALA A 38 -11.85 -8.44 19.70
N ILE A 39 -11.13 -7.72 18.83
CA ILE A 39 -10.03 -6.83 19.24
C ILE A 39 -10.51 -5.73 20.17
N VAL A 40 -11.56 -5.01 19.81
CA VAL A 40 -12.07 -3.90 20.63
C VAL A 40 -12.61 -4.40 21.95
N LYS A 41 -13.25 -5.57 21.99
CA LYS A 41 -13.65 -6.21 23.24
C LYS A 41 -12.46 -6.48 24.18
N VAL A 42 -11.35 -6.97 23.65
CA VAL A 42 -10.11 -7.18 24.43
C VAL A 42 -9.58 -5.84 24.96
N ILE A 43 -9.53 -4.82 24.10
CA ILE A 43 -9.08 -3.47 24.47
C ILE A 43 -9.96 -2.92 25.62
N HIS A 44 -11.29 -3.00 25.51
CA HIS A 44 -12.21 -2.54 26.55
C HIS A 44 -11.93 -3.23 27.88
N GLY A 45 -11.80 -4.56 27.89
CA GLY A 45 -11.51 -5.30 29.12
C GLY A 45 -10.17 -4.92 29.76
N VAL A 46 -9.17 -4.54 28.95
CA VAL A 46 -7.89 -4.03 29.49
C VAL A 46 -8.07 -2.63 30.06
N LEU A 47 -8.75 -1.72 29.35
CA LEU A 47 -9.00 -0.35 29.81
C LEU A 47 -9.72 -0.34 31.17
N GLU A 48 -10.79 -1.15 31.31
CA GLU A 48 -11.53 -1.30 32.56
C GLU A 48 -10.64 -1.74 33.71
N ARG A 49 -9.75 -2.69 33.50
CA ARG A 49 -8.78 -3.17 34.51
C ARG A 49 -7.82 -2.07 34.98
N PHE A 50 -7.57 -1.07 34.18
CA PHE A 50 -6.71 0.07 34.51
C PHE A 50 -7.50 1.32 34.88
N GLY A 51 -8.83 1.22 35.04
CA GLY A 51 -9.69 2.35 35.45
C GLY A 51 -9.84 3.42 34.35
N VAL A 52 -9.60 3.05 33.10
CA VAL A 52 -9.80 3.94 31.94
C VAL A 52 -11.15 3.64 31.31
N THR A 53 -11.91 4.68 30.96
CA THR A 53 -13.21 4.49 30.32
C THR A 53 -13.05 3.81 28.96
N PRO A 54 -13.85 2.77 28.62
CA PRO A 54 -13.87 2.15 27.31
C PRO A 54 -14.24 3.12 26.17
N ASP A 55 -14.92 4.23 26.48
CA ASP A 55 -15.35 5.22 25.48
C ASP A 55 -14.20 5.92 24.74
N VAL A 56 -12.96 5.76 25.21
CA VAL A 56 -11.77 6.27 24.48
C VAL A 56 -11.54 5.54 23.16
N VAL A 57 -12.19 4.38 22.95
CA VAL A 57 -12.18 3.67 21.66
C VAL A 57 -13.57 3.16 21.31
N VAL A 58 -14.09 3.59 20.18
CA VAL A 58 -15.41 3.19 19.66
C VAL A 58 -15.26 2.52 18.32
N LEU A 59 -15.84 1.34 18.15
CA LEU A 59 -15.95 0.67 16.85
C LEU A 59 -17.35 0.94 16.26
N LEU A 60 -17.38 1.60 15.11
CA LEU A 60 -18.62 1.81 14.36
C LEU A 60 -19.06 0.54 13.62
N PRO A 61 -20.35 0.40 13.33
CA PRO A 61 -20.86 -0.66 12.48
C PRO A 61 -20.18 -0.72 11.12
N ALA A 62 -20.10 -1.93 10.53
CA ALA A 62 -19.39 -2.13 9.26
C ALA A 62 -20.13 -1.58 8.02
N GLU A 63 -21.40 -1.24 8.15
CA GLU A 63 -22.29 -0.77 7.09
C GLU A 63 -21.81 0.57 6.49
N ARG A 64 -22.17 0.81 5.23
CA ARG A 64 -21.75 2.01 4.49
C ARG A 64 -22.35 3.30 5.05
N GLU A 65 -23.54 3.20 5.62
CA GLU A 65 -24.25 4.31 6.25
C GLU A 65 -23.46 4.89 7.43
N ALA A 66 -22.80 4.03 8.21
CA ALA A 66 -21.92 4.46 9.30
C ALA A 66 -20.70 5.24 8.77
N THR A 67 -20.16 4.85 7.61
CA THR A 67 -19.11 5.62 6.94
C THR A 67 -19.63 7.00 6.52
N ALA A 68 -20.77 7.06 5.84
CA ALA A 68 -21.36 8.32 5.40
C ALA A 68 -21.65 9.27 6.57
N ALA A 69 -22.20 8.75 7.68
CA ALA A 69 -22.44 9.52 8.89
C ALA A 69 -21.14 10.05 9.50
N LEU A 70 -20.10 9.20 9.59
CA LEU A 70 -18.78 9.60 10.11
C LEU A 70 -18.16 10.73 9.29
N LEU A 71 -18.24 10.68 7.96
CA LEU A 71 -17.71 11.73 7.07
C LEU A 71 -18.35 13.10 7.31
N GLN A 72 -19.58 13.12 7.85
CA GLN A 72 -20.34 14.34 8.13
C GLN A 72 -20.28 14.76 9.61
N ALA A 73 -19.61 14.01 10.48
CA ALA A 73 -19.61 14.19 11.94
C ALA A 73 -18.76 15.41 12.41
N ARG A 74 -18.93 16.56 11.74
CA ARG A 74 -18.26 17.82 12.07
C ARG A 74 -18.67 18.27 13.49
N GLY A 75 -17.68 18.65 14.29
CA GLY A 75 -17.89 19.04 15.69
C GLY A 75 -17.87 17.87 16.70
N TYR A 76 -17.84 16.61 16.20
CA TYR A 76 -17.69 15.41 17.01
C TYR A 76 -16.35 14.69 16.74
N VAL A 77 -15.79 14.85 15.55
CA VAL A 77 -14.54 14.26 15.12
C VAL A 77 -13.64 15.35 14.56
N ASP A 78 -12.42 15.45 15.07
CA ASP A 78 -11.46 16.49 14.68
C ASP A 78 -10.70 16.13 13.42
N LEU A 79 -10.42 14.83 13.21
CA LEU A 79 -9.56 14.35 12.15
C LEU A 79 -9.98 12.98 11.62
N LEU A 80 -9.98 12.81 10.31
CA LEU A 80 -10.14 11.53 9.61
C LEU A 80 -8.82 11.05 9.02
N ILE A 81 -8.54 9.76 9.17
CA ILE A 81 -7.38 9.10 8.57
C ILE A 81 -7.88 7.85 7.84
N PRO A 82 -8.03 7.89 6.51
CA PRO A 82 -8.36 6.71 5.72
C PRO A 82 -7.12 5.83 5.52
N ARG A 83 -7.32 4.51 5.58
CA ARG A 83 -6.29 3.46 5.40
C ARG A 83 -6.85 2.33 4.56
N GLY A 84 -6.44 2.23 3.31
CA GLY A 84 -6.93 1.19 2.40
C GLY A 84 -6.60 1.48 0.95
N SER A 85 -7.46 1.04 0.05
CA SER A 85 -7.33 1.25 -1.40
C SER A 85 -7.39 2.73 -1.78
N SER A 86 -6.80 3.06 -2.92
CA SER A 86 -6.89 4.41 -3.50
C SER A 86 -8.34 4.85 -3.68
N ALA A 87 -9.26 3.93 -3.98
CA ALA A 87 -10.68 4.22 -4.12
C ALA A 87 -11.32 4.67 -2.80
N LEU A 88 -11.00 4.00 -1.68
CA LEU A 88 -11.45 4.42 -0.35
C LEU A 88 -10.90 5.80 0.00
N ILE A 89 -9.60 6.00 -0.20
CA ILE A 89 -8.94 7.27 0.12
C ILE A 89 -9.58 8.41 -0.67
N GLN A 90 -9.76 8.23 -1.98
CA GLN A 90 -10.40 9.21 -2.83
C GLN A 90 -11.84 9.50 -2.40
N TYR A 91 -12.63 8.45 -2.11
CA TYR A 91 -14.01 8.61 -1.62
C TYR A 91 -14.06 9.44 -0.33
N VAL A 92 -13.19 9.17 0.63
CA VAL A 92 -13.13 9.93 1.89
C VAL A 92 -12.74 11.38 1.61
N ARG A 93 -11.74 11.62 0.79
CA ARG A 93 -11.29 12.97 0.42
C ARG A 93 -12.39 13.82 -0.22
N GLU A 94 -13.19 13.22 -1.10
CA GLU A 94 -14.23 13.91 -1.84
C GLU A 94 -15.50 14.17 -1.01
N ASN A 95 -15.77 13.34 0.01
CA ASN A 95 -17.03 13.36 0.74
C ASN A 95 -16.90 13.84 2.20
N ALA A 96 -15.69 13.93 2.75
CA ALA A 96 -15.51 14.33 4.14
C ALA A 96 -15.74 15.85 4.32
N ARG A 97 -16.45 16.19 5.40
CA ARG A 97 -16.56 17.56 5.91
C ARG A 97 -15.66 17.82 7.12
N ILE A 98 -14.83 16.87 7.44
CA ILE A 98 -13.85 16.89 8.53
C ILE A 98 -12.46 16.90 7.89
N PRO A 99 -11.45 17.55 8.48
CA PRO A 99 -10.08 17.47 8.00
C PRO A 99 -9.62 16.03 7.79
N VAL A 100 -8.93 15.75 6.68
CA VAL A 100 -8.44 14.43 6.30
C VAL A 100 -6.92 14.45 6.19
N ILE A 101 -6.25 13.49 6.83
CA ILE A 101 -4.85 13.17 6.56
C ILE A 101 -4.83 11.85 5.81
N GLU A 102 -4.39 11.89 4.57
CA GLU A 102 -4.29 10.72 3.70
C GLU A 102 -2.86 10.44 3.26
N THR A 103 -2.59 9.20 2.91
CA THR A 103 -1.37 8.81 2.20
C THR A 103 -1.70 8.65 0.73
N GLY A 104 -0.84 9.16 -0.15
CA GLY A 104 -0.93 8.88 -1.58
C GLY A 104 -0.67 7.40 -1.91
N ALA A 105 -0.74 7.04 -3.19
CA ALA A 105 -0.34 5.73 -3.67
C ALA A 105 1.13 5.44 -3.30
N GLY A 106 1.39 4.25 -2.80
CA GLY A 106 2.74 3.79 -2.45
C GLY A 106 3.41 3.19 -3.69
N VAL A 107 4.19 3.99 -4.43
CA VAL A 107 4.95 3.49 -5.59
C VAL A 107 6.36 3.11 -5.15
N CYS A 108 6.60 1.81 -4.98
CA CYS A 108 7.88 1.30 -4.51
C CYS A 108 8.92 1.22 -5.63
N HIS A 109 10.10 1.75 -5.35
CA HIS A 109 11.20 1.79 -6.31
C HIS A 109 12.41 1.00 -5.81
N ALA A 110 13.10 0.34 -6.72
CA ALA A 110 14.45 -0.18 -6.51
C ALA A 110 15.40 0.50 -7.51
N TYR A 111 16.50 1.05 -7.01
CA TYR A 111 17.53 1.63 -7.85
C TYR A 111 18.72 0.68 -7.98
N PHE A 112 19.06 0.31 -9.20
CA PHE A 112 20.24 -0.47 -9.53
C PHE A 112 21.35 0.47 -10.00
N ASP A 113 22.28 0.74 -9.09
CA ASP A 113 23.36 1.71 -9.26
C ASP A 113 24.54 1.14 -10.06
N VAL A 114 25.50 2.03 -10.39
CA VAL A 114 26.71 1.70 -11.13
C VAL A 114 27.54 0.60 -10.49
N ASP A 115 27.60 0.54 -9.17
CA ASP A 115 28.34 -0.47 -8.39
C ASP A 115 27.47 -1.67 -7.94
N GLY A 116 26.24 -1.79 -8.46
CA GLY A 116 25.30 -2.84 -8.08
C GLY A 116 25.79 -4.25 -8.44
N ASP A 117 25.70 -5.21 -7.51
CA ASP A 117 25.90 -6.63 -7.80
C ASP A 117 24.64 -7.20 -8.48
N VAL A 118 24.77 -7.62 -9.74
CA VAL A 118 23.63 -8.04 -10.56
C VAL A 118 22.94 -9.29 -10.01
N ARG A 119 23.66 -10.23 -9.38
CA ARG A 119 23.05 -11.44 -8.83
C ARG A 119 22.23 -11.13 -7.58
N LYS A 120 22.75 -10.27 -6.69
CA LYS A 120 21.98 -9.77 -5.55
C LYS A 120 20.79 -8.93 -5.99
N GLY A 121 21.00 -8.04 -6.97
CA GLY A 121 19.96 -7.21 -7.54
C GLY A 121 18.82 -8.03 -8.14
N ALA A 122 19.10 -9.07 -8.92
CA ALA A 122 18.11 -9.97 -9.49
C ALA A 122 17.29 -10.69 -8.40
N ALA A 123 17.95 -11.21 -7.36
CA ALA A 123 17.26 -11.84 -6.24
C ALA A 123 16.37 -10.87 -5.47
N ILE A 124 16.83 -9.64 -5.21
CA ILE A 124 16.08 -8.59 -4.51
C ILE A 124 14.86 -8.17 -5.35
N VAL A 125 15.05 -7.85 -6.64
CA VAL A 125 13.97 -7.41 -7.53
C VAL A 125 12.91 -8.50 -7.66
N ASN A 126 13.32 -9.76 -7.86
CA ASN A 126 12.41 -10.87 -7.94
C ASN A 126 11.60 -11.03 -6.64
N ASN A 127 12.25 -11.10 -5.49
CA ASN A 127 11.55 -11.24 -4.21
C ASN A 127 10.63 -10.04 -3.92
N ALA A 128 11.09 -8.82 -4.17
CA ALA A 128 10.31 -7.61 -3.91
C ALA A 128 9.06 -7.52 -4.80
N LYS A 129 9.12 -8.07 -6.04
CA LYS A 129 7.96 -8.07 -6.95
C LYS A 129 7.07 -9.27 -6.78
N THR A 130 7.62 -10.48 -6.57
CA THR A 130 6.84 -11.72 -6.75
C THR A 130 6.37 -12.36 -5.45
N ARG A 131 6.98 -12.02 -4.30
CA ARG A 131 6.61 -12.61 -3.01
C ARG A 131 5.14 -12.37 -2.64
N ARG A 132 4.63 -11.16 -2.87
CA ARG A 132 3.24 -10.78 -2.64
C ARG A 132 2.92 -9.47 -3.36
N VAL A 133 2.23 -9.53 -4.47
CA VAL A 133 1.95 -8.36 -5.33
C VAL A 133 0.88 -7.43 -4.79
N SER A 134 -0.03 -7.93 -3.94
CA SER A 134 -1.20 -7.20 -3.43
C SER A 134 -0.93 -6.37 -2.17
N VAL A 135 0.31 -6.00 -1.92
CA VAL A 135 0.70 -5.18 -0.75
C VAL A 135 1.41 -3.90 -1.20
N CYS A 136 1.22 -2.83 -0.43
CA CYS A 136 1.74 -1.50 -0.74
C CYS A 136 3.28 -1.39 -0.76
N ASN A 137 4.01 -2.41 -0.32
CA ASN A 137 5.47 -2.48 -0.40
C ASN A 137 5.98 -3.47 -1.46
N ALA A 138 5.09 -3.92 -2.36
CA ALA A 138 5.54 -4.65 -3.55
C ALA A 138 6.25 -3.70 -4.50
N LEU A 139 7.27 -4.19 -5.18
CA LEU A 139 8.04 -3.39 -6.13
C LEU A 139 7.20 -3.00 -7.34
N ASP A 140 7.14 -1.69 -7.65
CA ASP A 140 6.42 -1.18 -8.82
C ASP A 140 7.36 -0.68 -9.92
N SER A 141 8.53 -0.15 -9.55
CA SER A 141 9.47 0.39 -10.53
C SER A 141 10.91 0.02 -10.22
N VAL A 142 11.66 -0.37 -11.25
CA VAL A 142 13.11 -0.48 -11.20
C VAL A 142 13.72 0.72 -11.96
N LEU A 143 14.57 1.46 -11.26
CA LEU A 143 15.43 2.45 -11.87
C LEU A 143 16.80 1.81 -12.10
N ILE A 144 17.34 1.91 -13.31
CA ILE A 144 18.65 1.36 -13.64
C ILE A 144 19.57 2.46 -14.15
N HIS A 145 20.80 2.51 -13.61
CA HIS A 145 21.82 3.43 -14.11
C HIS A 145 22.14 3.12 -15.57
N ALA A 146 22.23 4.16 -16.40
CA ALA A 146 22.40 4.02 -17.85
C ALA A 146 23.58 3.14 -18.29
N SER A 147 24.71 3.21 -17.56
CA SER A 147 25.88 2.39 -17.86
C SER A 147 25.71 0.90 -17.56
N ARG A 148 24.63 0.52 -16.89
CA ARG A 148 24.35 -0.84 -16.44
C ARG A 148 23.20 -1.52 -17.22
N LEU A 149 22.75 -0.92 -18.33
CA LEU A 149 21.68 -1.48 -19.16
C LEU A 149 22.01 -2.89 -19.69
N PHE A 150 23.28 -3.24 -19.85
CA PHE A 150 23.71 -4.57 -20.26
C PHE A 150 23.42 -5.66 -19.20
N ASP A 151 23.25 -5.28 -17.94
CA ASP A 151 22.89 -6.21 -16.85
C ASP A 151 21.36 -6.39 -16.71
N LEU A 152 20.57 -5.54 -17.35
CA LEU A 152 19.12 -5.56 -17.22
C LEU A 152 18.47 -6.91 -17.59
N PRO A 153 18.93 -7.63 -18.63
CA PRO A 153 18.43 -8.97 -18.92
C PRO A 153 18.62 -9.94 -17.76
N GLN A 154 19.79 -9.94 -17.13
CA GLN A 154 20.08 -10.81 -15.99
C GLN A 154 19.30 -10.37 -14.74
N LEU A 155 19.14 -9.08 -14.51
CA LEU A 155 18.36 -8.50 -13.42
C LEU A 155 16.90 -8.92 -13.48
N CYS A 156 16.32 -8.97 -14.68
CA CYS A 156 14.90 -9.28 -14.89
C CYS A 156 14.62 -10.77 -15.18
N ALA A 157 15.64 -11.59 -15.44
CA ALA A 157 15.46 -13.00 -15.83
C ALA A 157 14.56 -13.80 -14.85
N PRO A 158 14.71 -13.72 -13.51
CA PRO A 158 13.87 -14.49 -12.59
C PRO A 158 12.38 -14.12 -12.61
N LEU A 159 12.03 -12.90 -13.05
CA LEU A 159 10.66 -12.42 -13.13
C LEU A 159 9.82 -13.16 -14.17
N GLN A 160 10.47 -13.82 -15.14
CA GLN A 160 9.81 -14.59 -16.21
C GLN A 160 9.02 -15.78 -15.64
N GLU A 161 9.52 -16.43 -14.59
CA GLU A 161 8.86 -17.57 -13.94
C GLU A 161 7.48 -17.19 -13.42
N SER A 162 7.35 -15.99 -12.88
CA SER A 162 6.09 -15.43 -12.37
C SER A 162 5.31 -14.64 -13.42
N ARG A 163 5.73 -14.68 -14.70
CA ARG A 163 5.12 -13.97 -15.82
C ARG A 163 4.88 -12.48 -15.54
N VAL A 164 5.84 -11.81 -14.92
CA VAL A 164 5.74 -10.38 -14.63
C VAL A 164 5.78 -9.58 -15.93
N ARG A 165 4.77 -8.73 -16.16
CA ARG A 165 4.75 -7.80 -17.28
C ARG A 165 5.62 -6.59 -16.97
N ILE A 166 6.51 -6.25 -17.90
CA ILE A 166 7.41 -5.12 -17.77
C ILE A 166 7.01 -4.01 -18.75
N TYR A 167 6.81 -2.82 -18.22
CA TYR A 167 6.69 -1.56 -18.97
C TYR A 167 8.05 -0.85 -18.94
N ALA A 168 8.75 -0.79 -20.05
CA ALA A 168 10.12 -0.28 -20.11
C ALA A 168 10.21 1.00 -20.94
N ASP A 169 11.06 1.95 -20.51
CA ASP A 169 11.41 3.08 -21.37
C ASP A 169 12.15 2.60 -22.64
N SER A 170 12.38 3.47 -23.60
CA SER A 170 12.94 3.08 -24.91
C SER A 170 14.30 2.39 -24.82
N ARG A 171 15.16 2.80 -23.85
CA ARG A 171 16.51 2.24 -23.67
C ARG A 171 16.44 0.87 -22.98
N ALA A 172 15.66 0.76 -21.92
CA ALA A 172 15.42 -0.50 -21.21
C ALA A 172 14.67 -1.51 -22.10
N LEU A 173 13.71 -1.04 -22.91
CA LEU A 173 12.99 -1.86 -23.86
C LEU A 173 13.94 -2.49 -24.88
N ALA A 174 14.83 -1.71 -25.47
CA ALA A 174 15.84 -2.20 -26.43
C ALA A 174 16.77 -3.25 -25.79
N ALA A 175 17.15 -3.07 -24.53
CA ALA A 175 17.99 -4.02 -23.79
C ALA A 175 17.26 -5.35 -23.49
N LEU A 176 15.93 -5.33 -23.30
CA LEU A 176 15.12 -6.50 -22.94
C LEU A 176 14.55 -7.26 -24.15
N GLN A 177 14.35 -6.64 -25.30
CA GLN A 177 13.61 -7.19 -26.45
C GLN A 177 14.01 -8.60 -26.87
N ARG A 178 15.30 -8.99 -26.71
CA ARG A 178 15.81 -10.33 -27.09
C ARG A 178 15.95 -11.29 -25.91
N HIS A 179 15.64 -10.82 -24.71
CA HIS A 179 15.96 -11.53 -23.46
C HIS A 179 14.76 -11.72 -22.54
N TYR A 180 13.64 -11.07 -22.85
CA TYR A 180 12.40 -11.17 -22.08
C TYR A 180 11.23 -11.56 -23.00
N PRO A 181 10.23 -12.33 -22.55
CA PRO A 181 9.10 -12.74 -23.38
C PRO A 181 8.37 -11.53 -23.99
N ALA A 182 8.17 -11.57 -25.31
CA ALA A 182 7.61 -10.44 -26.07
C ALA A 182 6.17 -10.11 -25.65
N ASP A 183 5.38 -11.11 -25.21
CA ASP A 183 4.02 -10.95 -24.72
C ASP A 183 3.93 -10.31 -23.33
N LEU A 184 5.07 -10.20 -22.63
CA LEU A 184 5.21 -9.60 -21.29
C LEU A 184 6.01 -8.30 -21.29
N LEU A 185 6.42 -7.79 -22.44
CA LEU A 185 7.28 -6.61 -22.57
C LEU A 185 6.57 -5.54 -23.41
N GLU A 186 6.35 -4.37 -22.83
CA GLU A 186 5.66 -3.25 -23.47
C GLU A 186 6.42 -1.93 -23.26
N ALA A 187 6.21 -0.98 -24.18
CA ALA A 187 6.75 0.37 -24.01
C ALA A 187 6.02 1.10 -22.86
N ALA A 188 6.80 1.71 -21.97
CA ALA A 188 6.27 2.50 -20.89
C ALA A 188 5.71 3.86 -21.39
N THR A 189 4.68 4.33 -20.69
CA THR A 189 4.25 5.73 -20.70
C THR A 189 4.62 6.37 -19.37
N GLU A 190 4.63 7.69 -19.26
CA GLU A 190 4.91 8.40 -18.01
C GLU A 190 3.99 7.95 -16.86
N LYS A 191 2.76 7.56 -17.15
CA LYS A 191 1.81 7.05 -16.15
C LYS A 191 2.32 5.79 -15.46
N HIS A 192 3.04 4.91 -16.14
CA HIS A 192 3.53 3.65 -15.57
C HIS A 192 4.54 3.87 -14.45
N PHE A 193 5.33 4.95 -14.49
CA PHE A 193 6.35 5.25 -13.48
C PHE A 193 5.78 5.81 -12.17
N GLY A 194 4.50 6.22 -12.17
CA GLY A 194 3.77 6.66 -10.98
C GLY A 194 2.60 5.74 -10.60
N THR A 195 2.59 4.49 -11.08
CA THR A 195 1.50 3.54 -10.84
C THR A 195 1.86 2.53 -9.77
N GLU A 196 1.04 2.42 -8.74
CA GLU A 196 1.00 1.28 -7.82
C GLU A 196 0.24 0.15 -8.51
N PHE A 197 0.96 -0.86 -9.01
CA PHE A 197 0.35 -1.89 -9.88
C PHE A 197 -0.48 -2.92 -9.12
N MET A 198 -0.07 -3.27 -7.90
CA MET A 198 -0.70 -4.34 -7.08
C MET A 198 -0.95 -5.65 -7.84
N ASP A 199 -0.11 -5.94 -8.82
CA ASP A 199 -0.22 -7.06 -9.77
C ASP A 199 1.19 -7.49 -10.22
N TYR A 200 1.30 -8.59 -10.94
CA TYR A 200 2.53 -9.03 -11.62
C TYR A 200 2.88 -8.10 -12.79
N LYS A 201 3.00 -6.82 -12.50
CA LYS A 201 3.36 -5.74 -13.42
C LYS A 201 4.36 -4.82 -12.76
N MET A 202 5.30 -4.29 -13.54
CA MET A 202 6.25 -3.29 -13.05
C MET A 202 6.74 -2.40 -14.18
N ALA A 203 7.27 -1.23 -13.83
CA ALA A 203 7.94 -0.35 -14.76
C ALA A 203 9.49 -0.48 -14.64
N VAL A 204 10.20 -0.19 -15.73
CA VAL A 204 11.67 -0.07 -15.74
C VAL A 204 12.04 1.24 -16.41
N LYS A 205 12.82 2.07 -15.73
CA LYS A 205 13.28 3.36 -16.21
C LYS A 205 14.80 3.46 -16.15
N THR A 206 15.39 3.94 -17.21
CA THR A 206 16.83 4.22 -17.29
C THR A 206 17.12 5.64 -16.79
N VAL A 207 18.07 5.79 -15.88
CA VAL A 207 18.49 7.05 -15.29
C VAL A 207 20.00 7.26 -15.42
#